data_3711dcb05d0c0b1bff9b0803697d1735
#
_entry.id   3711dcb05d0c0b1bff9b0803697d1735
#
_cell.length_a   1.000
_cell.length_b   1.000
_cell.length_c   1.000
_cell.angle_alpha   90.00
_cell.angle_beta   90.00
_cell.angle_gamma   90.00
#
_symmetry.space_group_name_H-M   'P 1'
#
loop_
_entity.id
_entity.type
_entity.pdbx_description
1 polymer ?
#
loop_
_entity_poly.entity_id
_entity_poly.type
_entity_poly.pdbx_seq_one_letter_code
_entity_poly.pdbx_strand_id
1 'polypeptide(L)'
;NNMTNNNETHLSMAERIIDFNRGLTYSGQLPTGFAVLNPYTDNPETMEVMGAFYRKFYADNHRRRFIIGINPSRNGAGVTGVPFTDTKRLASECGISMVSARTHEVSSVFVYDMIAQYGGVSRFYKDFYINSPFPLAIVRADRSGKQLNANYYDDPQLFAMVKDFMIDSLRKHIGLNLDTSEVFILGKKNALFIQKLNKEAKLF
;
A
#
# COMPACT_ATOMS: atom_id res chain seq x y z
N ASN A 1 4.43 36.07 5.20
CA ASN A 1 3.64 34.86 5.51
C ASN A 1 4.13 33.62 4.74
N ASN A 2 5.42 33.26 4.94
CA ASN A 2 6.04 32.09 4.29
C ASN A 2 6.35 30.98 5.31
N MET A 3 5.55 30.81 6.37
CA MET A 3 5.84 29.82 7.42
C MET A 3 5.17 28.44 7.20
N THR A 4 4.21 28.31 6.30
CA THR A 4 3.49 27.03 6.08
C THR A 4 4.19 26.06 5.13
N ASN A 5 5.07 26.54 4.23
CA ASN A 5 5.76 25.67 3.27
C ASN A 5 7.06 25.04 3.78
N ASN A 6 7.64 25.55 4.87
CA ASN A 6 8.90 25.03 5.40
C ASN A 6 8.78 23.77 6.26
N ASN A 7 7.59 23.47 6.81
CA ASN A 7 7.40 22.28 7.66
C ASN A 7 7.28 20.97 6.86
N GLU A 8 6.69 20.99 5.66
CA GLU A 8 6.55 19.80 4.82
C GLU A 8 7.89 19.36 4.22
N THR A 9 8.79 20.28 3.89
CA THR A 9 10.11 19.97 3.32
C THR A 9 11.08 19.38 4.34
N HIS A 10 10.80 19.52 5.66
CA HIS A 10 11.64 18.98 6.74
C HIS A 10 11.14 17.66 7.31
N LEU A 11 9.94 17.19 6.93
CA LEU A 11 9.44 15.89 7.34
C LEU A 11 10.20 14.78 6.62
N SER A 12 10.55 13.72 7.36
CA SER A 12 11.09 12.52 6.75
C SER A 12 10.04 11.86 5.85
N MET A 13 10.49 10.99 4.95
CA MET A 13 9.58 10.20 4.13
C MET A 13 8.63 9.38 5.00
N ALA A 14 9.12 8.81 6.12
CA ALA A 14 8.29 8.08 7.08
C ALA A 14 7.08 8.91 7.54
N GLU A 15 7.30 10.14 8.00
CA GLU A 15 6.21 10.98 8.51
C GLU A 15 5.21 11.36 7.41
N ARG A 16 5.68 11.58 6.19
CA ARG A 16 4.82 11.86 5.04
C ARG A 16 3.97 10.65 4.65
N ILE A 17 4.55 9.44 4.69
CA ILE A 17 3.81 8.19 4.44
C ILE A 17 2.77 7.96 5.54
N ILE A 18 3.15 8.16 6.81
CA ILE A 18 2.23 7.98 7.93
C ILE A 18 1.05 8.95 7.82
N ASP A 19 1.30 10.21 7.45
CA ASP A 19 0.23 11.19 7.22
C ASP A 19 -0.68 10.81 6.05
N PHE A 20 -0.11 10.31 4.96
CA PHE A 20 -0.89 9.77 3.85
C PHE A 20 -1.82 8.65 4.29
N ASN A 21 -1.29 7.67 5.03
CA ASN A 21 -2.07 6.53 5.51
C ASN A 21 -3.14 6.96 6.53
N ARG A 22 -2.82 7.91 7.41
CA ARG A 22 -3.77 8.42 8.39
C ARG A 22 -4.99 9.07 7.73
N GLY A 23 -4.78 9.78 6.64
CA GLY A 23 -5.84 10.45 5.89
C GLY A 23 -6.52 9.59 4.84
N LEU A 24 -6.08 8.35 4.67
CA LEU A 24 -6.56 7.49 3.60
C LEU A 24 -7.97 7.00 3.88
N THR A 25 -8.90 7.32 2.97
CA THR A 25 -10.29 6.88 3.06
C THR A 25 -10.86 6.74 1.66
N TYR A 26 -11.69 5.72 1.46
CA TYR A 26 -12.48 5.58 0.25
C TYR A 26 -13.95 5.84 0.55
N SER A 27 -14.49 6.94 0.08
CA SER A 27 -15.88 7.37 0.28
C SER A 27 -16.71 7.26 -0.99
N GLY A 28 -16.17 6.72 -2.06
CA GLY A 28 -16.86 6.54 -3.33
C GLY A 28 -17.82 5.35 -3.32
N GLN A 29 -18.44 5.11 -4.47
CA GLN A 29 -19.37 4.01 -4.67
C GLN A 29 -18.63 2.68 -4.87
N LEU A 30 -19.32 1.59 -4.53
CA LEU A 30 -18.89 0.21 -4.79
C LEU A 30 -20.06 -0.58 -5.37
N PRO A 31 -19.79 -1.55 -6.26
CA PRO A 31 -20.84 -2.47 -6.70
C PRO A 31 -21.36 -3.31 -5.52
N THR A 32 -22.59 -3.79 -5.62
CA THR A 32 -23.21 -4.66 -4.60
C THR A 32 -22.31 -5.86 -4.29
N GLY A 33 -22.12 -6.16 -3.01
CA GLY A 33 -21.32 -7.28 -2.53
C GLY A 33 -19.84 -6.95 -2.28
N PHE A 34 -19.36 -5.81 -2.75
CA PHE A 34 -18.00 -5.36 -2.48
C PHE A 34 -17.95 -4.43 -1.27
N ALA A 35 -16.85 -4.51 -0.54
CA ALA A 35 -16.58 -3.61 0.59
C ALA A 35 -15.08 -3.29 0.64
N VAL A 36 -14.75 -2.16 1.26
CA VAL A 36 -13.37 -1.74 1.50
C VAL A 36 -13.09 -1.83 2.99
N LEU A 37 -11.96 -2.44 3.34
CA LEU A 37 -11.48 -2.52 4.72
C LEU A 37 -10.40 -1.45 4.91
N ASN A 38 -10.55 -0.62 5.94
CA ASN A 38 -9.58 0.40 6.29
C ASN A 38 -8.99 0.11 7.69
N PRO A 39 -7.86 -0.58 7.77
CA PRO A 39 -7.28 -0.94 9.06
C PRO A 39 -6.77 0.28 9.83
N TYR A 40 -6.45 1.37 9.14
CA TYR A 40 -5.97 2.60 9.77
C TYR A 40 -7.04 3.28 10.63
N THR A 41 -8.31 3.14 10.27
CA THR A 41 -9.44 3.68 11.05
C THR A 41 -10.03 2.63 11.99
N ASP A 42 -9.97 1.35 11.62
CA ASP A 42 -10.68 0.29 12.33
C ASP A 42 -9.88 -0.31 13.48
N ASN A 43 -8.55 -0.21 13.45
CA ASN A 43 -7.68 -0.81 14.46
C ASN A 43 -6.55 0.16 14.86
N PRO A 44 -6.59 0.72 16.07
CA PRO A 44 -5.53 1.63 16.54
C PRO A 44 -4.13 1.02 16.52
N GLU A 45 -4.01 -0.31 16.73
CA GLU A 45 -2.72 -1.00 16.67
C GLU A 45 -2.12 -0.96 15.26
N THR A 46 -2.95 -0.97 14.22
CA THR A 46 -2.45 -0.85 12.84
C THR A 46 -1.68 0.47 12.63
N MET A 47 -2.19 1.59 13.15
CA MET A 47 -1.46 2.86 13.08
C MET A 47 -0.15 2.80 13.83
N GLU A 48 -0.10 2.12 14.97
CA GLU A 48 1.13 1.97 15.77
C GLU A 48 2.18 1.13 15.03
N VAL A 49 1.81 -0.05 14.53
CA VAL A 49 2.78 -0.95 13.87
C VAL A 49 3.22 -0.40 12.51
N MET A 50 2.32 0.19 11.75
CA MET A 50 2.64 0.86 10.49
C MET A 50 3.59 2.02 10.73
N GLY A 51 3.30 2.86 11.71
CA GLY A 51 4.18 3.96 12.11
C GLY A 51 5.56 3.47 12.52
N ALA A 52 5.63 2.42 13.34
CA ALA A 52 6.90 1.82 13.74
C ALA A 52 7.69 1.29 12.54
N PHE A 53 7.02 0.64 11.58
CA PHE A 53 7.64 0.15 10.36
C PHE A 53 8.27 1.29 9.55
N TYR A 54 7.51 2.33 9.24
CA TYR A 54 8.02 3.42 8.41
C TYR A 54 9.10 4.24 9.12
N ARG A 55 8.98 4.47 10.43
CA ARG A 55 10.03 5.13 11.20
C ARG A 55 11.32 4.31 11.29
N LYS A 56 11.21 2.99 11.25
CA LYS A 56 12.38 2.10 11.22
C LYS A 56 13.12 2.16 9.89
N PHE A 57 12.42 2.14 8.76
CA PHE A 57 13.01 1.95 7.43
C PHE A 57 12.99 3.17 6.53
N TYR A 58 12.21 4.20 6.86
CA TYR A 58 11.98 5.36 6.00
C TYR A 58 12.21 6.70 6.72
N ALA A 59 12.95 6.70 7.84
CA ALA A 59 13.25 7.91 8.62
C ALA A 59 14.37 8.73 7.98
N ASP A 60 14.22 9.04 6.70
CA ASP A 60 15.16 9.78 5.87
C ASP A 60 14.40 10.47 4.73
N ASN A 61 15.11 11.10 3.78
CA ASN A 61 14.56 11.66 2.56
C ASN A 61 15.25 11.06 1.33
N HIS A 62 15.72 9.84 1.45
CA HIS A 62 16.36 9.12 0.37
C HIS A 62 15.35 8.87 -0.76
N ARG A 63 15.74 9.17 -2.00
CA ARG A 63 14.88 8.96 -3.15
C ARG A 63 14.81 7.48 -3.51
N ARG A 64 13.57 6.95 -3.61
CA ARG A 64 13.34 5.53 -3.86
C ARG A 64 12.64 5.30 -5.19
N ARG A 65 12.89 4.14 -5.76
CA ARG A 65 12.15 3.67 -6.95
C ARG A 65 10.83 3.04 -6.51
N PHE A 66 9.86 3.07 -7.40
CA PHE A 66 8.50 2.64 -7.12
C PHE A 66 8.24 1.21 -7.61
N ILE A 67 7.73 0.37 -6.72
CA ILE A 67 7.17 -0.95 -7.06
C ILE A 67 5.67 -0.89 -6.80
N ILE A 68 4.87 -1.19 -7.82
CA ILE A 68 3.42 -1.15 -7.75
C ILE A 68 2.88 -2.58 -7.73
N GLY A 69 2.27 -2.96 -6.63
CA GLY A 69 1.56 -4.23 -6.49
C GLY A 69 0.07 -4.09 -6.72
N ILE A 70 -0.65 -5.19 -6.51
CA ILE A 70 -2.10 -5.21 -6.49
C ILE A 70 -2.57 -4.70 -5.11
N ASN A 71 -3.84 -4.36 -4.96
CA ASN A 71 -4.36 -3.86 -3.69
C ASN A 71 -4.14 -4.85 -2.52
N PRO A 72 -4.08 -4.33 -1.27
CA PRO A 72 -3.89 -5.16 -0.08
C PRO A 72 -4.91 -6.29 0.05
N SER A 73 -4.49 -7.40 0.64
CA SER A 73 -5.41 -8.46 1.06
C SER A 73 -5.87 -8.25 2.51
N ARG A 74 -6.99 -8.87 2.86
CA ARG A 74 -7.52 -8.85 4.22
C ARG A 74 -6.62 -9.57 5.25
N ASN A 75 -5.65 -10.37 4.79
CA ASN A 75 -4.70 -11.10 5.64
C ASN A 75 -3.29 -10.50 5.64
N GLY A 76 -3.03 -9.51 4.80
CA GLY A 76 -1.77 -8.82 4.69
C GLY A 76 -1.88 -7.37 5.15
N ALA A 77 -1.64 -6.44 4.24
CA ALA A 77 -1.69 -5.02 4.54
C ALA A 77 -3.08 -4.52 4.97
N GLY A 78 -4.14 -5.27 4.67
CA GLY A 78 -5.48 -5.00 5.21
C GLY A 78 -5.57 -5.19 6.72
N VAL A 79 -4.56 -5.77 7.35
CA VAL A 79 -4.42 -5.94 8.81
C VAL A 79 -3.28 -5.11 9.35
N THR A 80 -2.08 -5.26 8.78
CA THR A 80 -0.87 -4.62 9.31
C THR A 80 -0.72 -3.15 8.90
N GLY A 81 -1.37 -2.75 7.80
CA GLY A 81 -1.14 -1.44 7.20
C GLY A 81 0.23 -1.30 6.52
N VAL A 82 0.99 -2.37 6.44
CA VAL A 82 2.31 -2.41 5.77
C VAL A 82 2.18 -3.22 4.48
N PRO A 83 2.50 -2.64 3.31
CA PRO A 83 2.31 -3.30 2.03
C PRO A 83 2.97 -4.67 1.94
N PHE A 84 2.22 -5.66 1.48
CA PHE A 84 2.67 -7.04 1.27
C PHE A 84 3.29 -7.70 2.51
N THR A 85 2.83 -7.31 3.70
CA THR A 85 3.39 -7.77 4.97
C THR A 85 2.29 -8.30 5.87
N ASP A 86 2.30 -9.60 6.12
CA ASP A 86 1.46 -10.22 7.14
C ASP A 86 2.07 -10.04 8.54
N THR A 87 1.34 -10.40 9.59
CA THR A 87 1.83 -10.23 10.96
C THR A 87 3.06 -11.12 11.23
N LYS A 88 3.15 -12.27 10.56
CA LYS A 88 4.29 -13.18 10.72
C LYS A 88 5.59 -12.56 10.21
N ARG A 89 5.59 -11.95 9.02
CA ARG A 89 6.77 -11.30 8.45
C ARG A 89 7.05 -9.97 9.12
N LEU A 90 6.03 -9.26 9.54
CA LEU A 90 6.23 -8.06 10.33
C LEU A 90 7.06 -8.35 11.59
N ALA A 91 6.78 -9.45 12.27
CA ALA A 91 7.55 -9.88 13.44
C ALA A 91 8.91 -10.46 13.07
N SER A 92 8.96 -11.47 12.19
CA SER A 92 10.18 -12.22 11.91
C SER A 92 11.21 -11.44 11.08
N GLU A 93 10.76 -10.62 10.14
CA GLU A 93 11.64 -9.90 9.22
C GLU A 93 11.85 -8.43 9.60
N CYS A 94 10.86 -7.82 10.22
CA CYS A 94 10.90 -6.39 10.56
C CYS A 94 11.06 -6.12 12.06
N GLY A 95 10.93 -7.15 12.90
CA GLY A 95 11.06 -7.01 14.34
C GLY A 95 9.93 -6.25 15.02
N ILE A 96 8.74 -6.22 14.41
CA ILE A 96 7.58 -5.50 14.92
C ILE A 96 6.45 -6.49 15.17
N SER A 97 6.03 -6.60 16.43
CA SER A 97 4.97 -7.52 16.84
C SER A 97 3.61 -6.85 16.83
N MET A 98 2.60 -7.58 16.35
CA MET A 98 1.20 -7.18 16.41
C MET A 98 0.44 -8.16 17.29
N VAL A 99 -0.35 -7.63 18.23
CA VAL A 99 -1.03 -8.44 19.27
C VAL A 99 -2.47 -8.76 18.86
N SER A 100 -3.17 -7.81 18.25
CA SER A 100 -4.61 -7.93 17.94
C SER A 100 -4.94 -8.88 16.80
N ALA A 101 -3.94 -9.32 16.03
CA ALA A 101 -4.15 -10.23 14.91
C ALA A 101 -2.94 -11.13 14.69
N ARG A 102 -3.19 -12.30 14.08
CA ARG A 102 -2.16 -13.24 13.62
C ARG A 102 -2.53 -13.69 12.22
N THR A 103 -1.71 -13.32 11.24
CA THR A 103 -1.99 -13.64 9.84
C THR A 103 -0.78 -14.23 9.15
N HIS A 104 -1.06 -15.01 8.12
CA HIS A 104 -0.09 -15.57 7.20
C HIS A 104 -0.65 -15.42 5.78
N GLU A 105 0.14 -14.82 4.89
CA GLU A 105 -0.27 -14.55 3.51
C GLU A 105 0.81 -15.05 2.54
N VAL A 106 0.38 -15.78 1.50
CA VAL A 106 1.30 -16.37 0.52
C VAL A 106 2.08 -15.29 -0.25
N SER A 107 1.44 -14.19 -0.62
CA SER A 107 2.13 -13.11 -1.31
C SER A 107 3.19 -12.42 -0.44
N SER A 108 2.99 -12.39 0.87
CA SER A 108 3.99 -11.89 1.81
C SER A 108 5.23 -12.79 1.84
N VAL A 109 5.05 -14.11 1.79
CA VAL A 109 6.17 -15.06 1.67
C VAL A 109 6.99 -14.75 0.42
N PHE A 110 6.32 -14.63 -0.72
CA PHE A 110 6.97 -14.36 -2.01
C PHE A 110 7.74 -13.02 -1.98
N VAL A 111 7.13 -11.97 -1.48
CA VAL A 111 7.76 -10.65 -1.43
C VAL A 111 8.97 -10.65 -0.50
N TYR A 112 8.89 -11.30 0.66
CA TYR A 112 10.03 -11.34 1.58
C TYR A 112 11.15 -12.28 1.12
N ASP A 113 10.85 -13.32 0.34
CA ASP A 113 11.88 -14.09 -0.35
C ASP A 113 12.63 -13.23 -1.37
N MET A 114 11.91 -12.42 -2.14
CA MET A 114 12.50 -11.44 -3.05
C MET A 114 13.37 -10.42 -2.31
N ILE A 115 12.89 -9.90 -1.19
CA ILE A 115 13.62 -8.94 -0.35
C ILE A 115 14.92 -9.57 0.17
N ALA A 116 14.88 -10.82 0.63
CA ALA A 116 16.06 -11.53 1.10
C ALA A 116 17.11 -11.70 -0.01
N GLN A 117 16.67 -12.05 -1.21
CA GLN A 117 17.55 -12.18 -2.37
C GLN A 117 18.16 -10.85 -2.81
N TYR A 118 17.43 -9.77 -2.63
CA TYR A 118 17.92 -8.42 -2.93
C TYR A 118 19.03 -7.96 -1.97
N GLY A 119 19.05 -8.49 -0.76
CA GLY A 119 20.04 -8.14 0.26
C GLY A 119 19.46 -7.82 1.63
N GLY A 120 18.20 -8.14 1.85
CA GLY A 120 17.51 -7.97 3.13
C GLY A 120 16.66 -6.71 3.23
N VAL A 121 15.91 -6.61 4.32
CA VAL A 121 14.90 -5.56 4.51
C VAL A 121 15.49 -4.15 4.54
N SER A 122 16.63 -3.95 5.21
CA SER A 122 17.24 -2.63 5.33
C SER A 122 17.66 -2.07 3.97
N ARG A 123 18.28 -2.91 3.15
CA ARG A 123 18.71 -2.52 1.81
C ARG A 123 17.52 -2.30 0.87
N PHE A 124 16.57 -3.23 0.90
CA PHE A 124 15.40 -3.16 0.02
C PHE A 124 14.57 -1.91 0.29
N TYR A 125 14.23 -1.62 1.53
CA TYR A 125 13.41 -0.46 1.88
C TYR A 125 14.17 0.87 1.79
N LYS A 126 15.50 0.84 1.76
CA LYS A 126 16.30 2.01 1.39
C LYS A 126 16.16 2.38 -0.09
N ASP A 127 16.09 1.37 -0.96
CA ASP A 127 16.10 1.55 -2.41
C ASP A 127 14.70 1.61 -3.02
N PHE A 128 13.71 1.01 -2.39
CA PHE A 128 12.37 0.86 -2.94
C PHE A 128 11.27 1.31 -1.99
N TYR A 129 10.23 1.85 -2.59
CA TYR A 129 8.92 2.04 -1.99
C TYR A 129 7.92 1.15 -2.74
N ILE A 130 7.26 0.27 -2.01
CA ILE A 130 6.27 -0.65 -2.57
C ILE A 130 4.88 -0.27 -2.06
N ASN A 131 3.92 -0.14 -2.96
CA ASN A 131 2.54 0.13 -2.61
C ASN A 131 1.61 -0.28 -3.76
N SER A 132 0.34 0.11 -3.66
CA SER A 132 -0.74 -0.27 -4.58
C SER A 132 -1.40 0.96 -5.17
N PRO A 133 -2.03 0.84 -6.35
CA PRO A 133 -2.88 1.92 -6.86
C PRO A 133 -4.12 2.13 -5.99
N PHE A 134 -4.64 1.05 -5.38
CA PHE A 134 -5.72 1.10 -4.40
C PHE A 134 -5.15 0.59 -3.07
N PRO A 135 -4.71 1.48 -2.16
CA PRO A 135 -3.92 1.06 -0.99
C PRO A 135 -4.78 0.61 0.21
N LEU A 136 -5.97 0.13 -0.04
CA LEU A 136 -6.87 -0.47 0.95
C LEU A 136 -7.31 -1.85 0.48
N ALA A 137 -7.68 -2.73 1.40
CA ALA A 137 -8.17 -4.05 1.06
C ALA A 137 -9.58 -3.99 0.49
N ILE A 138 -9.82 -4.71 -0.60
CA ILE A 138 -11.13 -4.90 -1.19
C ILE A 138 -11.56 -6.32 -0.89
N VAL A 139 -12.79 -6.49 -0.42
CA VAL A 139 -13.40 -7.79 -0.15
C VAL A 139 -14.72 -7.91 -0.89
N ARG A 140 -15.09 -9.16 -1.15
CA ARG A 140 -16.33 -9.52 -1.82
C ARG A 140 -17.01 -10.62 -1.02
N ALA A 141 -18.30 -10.46 -0.75
CA ALA A 141 -19.09 -11.49 -0.10
C ALA A 141 -19.44 -12.59 -1.10
N ASP A 142 -19.22 -13.86 -0.71
CA ASP A 142 -19.74 -14.99 -1.46
C ASP A 142 -21.23 -15.24 -1.13
N ARG A 143 -21.83 -16.28 -1.73
CA ARG A 143 -23.24 -16.61 -1.51
C ARG A 143 -23.57 -16.95 -0.05
N SER A 144 -22.58 -17.44 0.72
CA SER A 144 -22.75 -17.75 2.14
C SER A 144 -22.50 -16.54 3.06
N GLY A 145 -22.12 -15.38 2.51
CA GLY A 145 -21.77 -14.19 3.25
C GLY A 145 -20.31 -14.15 3.71
N LYS A 146 -19.50 -15.14 3.32
CA LYS A 146 -18.07 -15.15 3.62
C LYS A 146 -17.34 -14.10 2.80
N GLN A 147 -16.46 -13.33 3.45
CA GLN A 147 -15.64 -12.36 2.77
C GLN A 147 -14.44 -13.02 2.09
N LEU A 148 -14.28 -12.73 0.80
CA LEU A 148 -13.16 -13.16 -0.02
C LEU A 148 -12.35 -11.94 -0.44
N ASN A 149 -11.04 -12.11 -0.59
CA ASN A 149 -10.21 -11.06 -1.18
C ASN A 149 -10.64 -10.79 -2.63
N ALA A 150 -10.66 -9.53 -3.00
CA ALA A 150 -10.91 -9.10 -4.36
C ALA A 150 -9.80 -8.15 -4.83
N ASN A 151 -9.51 -8.18 -6.12
CA ASN A 151 -8.61 -7.25 -6.77
C ASN A 151 -9.42 -6.14 -7.42
N TYR A 152 -8.87 -4.93 -7.50
CA TYR A 152 -9.55 -3.77 -8.05
C TYR A 152 -10.00 -3.98 -9.51
N TYR A 153 -9.41 -4.92 -10.23
CA TYR A 153 -9.70 -5.23 -11.62
C TYR A 153 -10.62 -6.46 -11.80
N ASP A 154 -11.09 -7.08 -10.72
CA ASP A 154 -11.91 -8.32 -10.82
C ASP A 154 -13.28 -8.10 -11.45
N ASP A 155 -13.78 -6.88 -11.41
CA ASP A 155 -15.08 -6.51 -11.93
C ASP A 155 -14.98 -5.16 -12.67
N PRO A 156 -15.53 -5.03 -13.90
CA PRO A 156 -15.45 -3.79 -14.67
C PRO A 156 -16.14 -2.60 -13.98
N GLN A 157 -17.23 -2.83 -13.26
CA GLN A 157 -17.92 -1.76 -12.52
C GLN A 157 -17.09 -1.31 -11.32
N LEU A 158 -16.46 -2.25 -10.62
CA LEU A 158 -15.56 -1.94 -9.52
C LEU A 158 -14.41 -1.05 -10.01
N PHE A 159 -13.73 -1.47 -11.08
CA PHE A 159 -12.64 -0.69 -11.66
C PHE A 159 -13.09 0.73 -12.03
N ALA A 160 -14.24 0.85 -12.71
CA ALA A 160 -14.77 2.15 -13.11
C ALA A 160 -15.07 3.05 -11.90
N MET A 161 -15.60 2.48 -10.83
CA MET A 161 -15.95 3.24 -9.62
C MET A 161 -14.74 3.69 -8.82
N VAL A 162 -13.65 2.90 -8.77
CA VAL A 162 -12.46 3.21 -7.96
C VAL A 162 -11.35 3.91 -8.77
N LYS A 163 -11.51 4.05 -10.07
CA LYS A 163 -10.47 4.53 -10.99
C LYS A 163 -9.92 5.91 -10.58
N ASP A 164 -10.77 6.88 -10.32
CA ASP A 164 -10.33 8.23 -9.99
C ASP A 164 -9.60 8.28 -8.64
N PHE A 165 -10.06 7.49 -7.68
CA PHE A 165 -9.36 7.33 -6.40
C PHE A 165 -7.97 6.71 -6.60
N MET A 166 -7.84 5.72 -7.49
CA MET A 166 -6.55 5.08 -7.79
C MET A 166 -5.58 6.06 -8.48
N ILE A 167 -6.05 6.86 -9.41
CA ILE A 167 -5.24 7.89 -10.06
C ILE A 167 -4.73 8.89 -9.01
N ASP A 168 -5.61 9.36 -8.15
CA ASP A 168 -5.25 10.30 -7.08
C ASP A 168 -4.23 9.66 -6.11
N SER A 169 -4.44 8.42 -5.72
CA SER A 169 -3.51 7.68 -4.84
C SER A 169 -2.13 7.52 -5.47
N LEU A 170 -2.06 7.16 -6.75
CA LEU A 170 -0.79 7.04 -7.46
C LEU A 170 -0.06 8.37 -7.54
N ARG A 171 -0.76 9.48 -7.82
CA ARG A 171 -0.16 10.81 -7.80
C ARG A 171 0.44 11.16 -6.43
N LYS A 172 -0.27 10.83 -5.36
CA LYS A 172 0.22 11.05 -3.99
C LYS A 172 1.44 10.19 -3.65
N HIS A 173 1.46 8.92 -4.08
CA HIS A 173 2.64 8.06 -3.93
C HIS A 173 3.85 8.67 -4.66
N ILE A 174 3.68 9.04 -5.91
CA ILE A 174 4.76 9.64 -6.73
C ILE A 174 5.26 10.94 -6.09
N GLY A 175 4.37 11.72 -5.50
CA GLY A 175 4.69 12.95 -4.78
C GLY A 175 5.50 12.76 -3.49
N LEU A 176 5.70 11.52 -3.04
CA LEU A 176 6.55 11.19 -1.90
C LEU A 176 8.06 11.17 -2.22
N ASN A 177 8.48 11.86 -3.28
CA ASN A 177 9.87 11.92 -3.77
C ASN A 177 10.34 10.61 -4.42
N LEU A 178 9.46 9.95 -5.17
CA LEU A 178 9.82 8.73 -5.89
C LEU A 178 10.53 9.04 -7.22
N ASP A 179 11.51 8.21 -7.56
CA ASP A 179 12.11 8.17 -8.89
C ASP A 179 11.23 7.30 -9.79
N THR A 180 10.57 7.91 -10.76
CA THR A 180 9.68 7.23 -11.71
C THR A 180 10.30 7.06 -13.10
N SER A 181 11.61 7.25 -13.25
CA SER A 181 12.32 6.94 -14.49
C SER A 181 12.18 5.47 -14.86
N GLU A 182 12.04 4.60 -13.86
CA GLU A 182 11.78 3.19 -14.01
C GLU A 182 10.81 2.76 -12.90
N VAL A 183 9.67 2.19 -13.28
CA VAL A 183 8.63 1.72 -12.36
C VAL A 183 8.44 0.23 -12.55
N PHE A 184 8.45 -0.52 -11.45
CA PHE A 184 8.29 -1.97 -11.46
C PHE A 184 6.85 -2.31 -11.10
N ILE A 185 6.18 -3.10 -11.95
CA ILE A 185 4.77 -3.47 -11.72
C ILE A 185 4.68 -4.97 -11.53
N LEU A 186 4.11 -5.39 -10.40
CA LEU A 186 3.92 -6.80 -10.07
C LEU A 186 2.61 -7.30 -10.68
N GLY A 187 2.67 -8.40 -11.43
CA GLY A 187 1.51 -9.05 -12.03
C GLY A 187 1.15 -8.51 -13.42
N LYS A 188 0.90 -9.44 -14.36
CA LYS A 188 0.59 -9.08 -15.75
C LYS A 188 -0.71 -8.30 -15.89
N LYS A 189 -1.76 -8.72 -15.21
CA LYS A 189 -3.07 -8.05 -15.26
C LYS A 189 -3.01 -6.69 -14.58
N ASN A 190 -2.31 -6.60 -13.45
CA ASN A 190 -2.05 -5.33 -12.79
C ASN A 190 -1.33 -4.35 -13.74
N ALA A 191 -0.31 -4.83 -14.44
CA ALA A 191 0.43 -4.01 -15.40
C ALA A 191 -0.47 -3.45 -16.52
N LEU A 192 -1.39 -4.27 -17.05
CA LEU A 192 -2.33 -3.81 -18.08
C LEU A 192 -3.23 -2.67 -17.57
N PHE A 193 -3.73 -2.79 -16.35
CA PHE A 193 -4.60 -1.77 -15.76
C PHE A 193 -3.82 -0.51 -15.37
N ILE A 194 -2.61 -0.65 -14.83
CA ILE A 194 -1.72 0.50 -14.56
C ILE A 194 -1.39 1.25 -15.85
N GLN A 195 -1.13 0.54 -16.94
CA GLN A 195 -0.88 1.17 -18.24
C GLN A 195 -2.10 1.97 -18.73
N LYS A 196 -3.33 1.44 -18.52
CA LYS A 196 -4.56 2.18 -18.82
C LYS A 196 -4.65 3.47 -18.00
N LEU A 197 -4.37 3.41 -16.71
CA LEU A 197 -4.38 4.58 -15.84
C LEU A 197 -3.32 5.60 -16.26
N ASN A 198 -2.13 5.15 -16.59
CA ASN A 198 -1.03 6.02 -17.03
C ASN A 198 -1.33 6.67 -18.38
N LYS A 199 -1.95 5.96 -19.30
CA LYS A 199 -2.35 6.51 -20.60
C LYS A 199 -3.37 7.64 -20.43
N GLU A 200 -4.31 7.49 -19.51
CA GLU A 200 -5.34 8.49 -19.24
C GLU A 200 -4.77 9.69 -18.45
N ALA A 201 -4.00 9.43 -17.41
CA ALA A 201 -3.62 10.44 -16.40
C ALA A 201 -2.17 10.92 -16.52
N LYS A 202 -1.35 10.30 -17.34
CA LYS A 202 0.08 10.66 -17.55
C LYS A 202 0.85 10.74 -16.23
N LEU A 203 0.85 9.61 -15.48
CA LEU A 203 1.43 9.55 -14.15
C LEU A 203 2.95 9.48 -14.17
N PHE A 204 3.49 8.72 -15.13
CA PHE A 204 4.94 8.51 -15.28
C PHE A 204 5.33 8.08 -16.69
#